data_23e733acb13fe3da95cd8492745fe296
#
_entry.id   23e733acb13fe3da95cd8492745fe296
#
_cell.length_a   1.000
_cell.length_b   1.000
_cell.length_c   1.000
_cell.angle_alpha   90.00
_cell.angle_beta   90.00
_cell.angle_gamma   90.00
#
_symmetry.space_group_name_H-M   'P 1'
#
loop_
_entity.id
_entity.type
_entity.pdbx_description
1 polymer ?
#
loop_
_entity_poly.entity_id
_entity_poly.type
_entity_poly.pdbx_seq_one_letter_code
_entity_poly.pdbx_strand_id
1 'polypeptide(L)'
;MKALALLSGGFDSPVAIYLMKNKLEIDALHFSLEPFTNDIPEKKSIELCKKLGIKNLYVINHSREHEEIVNKCDHRYYYVISRRLMYKVAEELAKKLNCDYLLDGCNIGQVSSQTLSNLSVITQAINIPILR
;
A
#
# COMPACT_ATOMS: atom_id res chain seq x y z
N MET A 1 -1.67 -6.44 18.79
CA MET A 1 -2.24 -6.14 17.47
C MET A 1 -1.16 -6.01 16.44
N LYS A 2 -1.42 -6.44 15.24
CA LYS A 2 -0.46 -6.44 14.14
C LYS A 2 -1.05 -5.76 12.92
N ALA A 3 -0.25 -4.94 12.25
CA ALA A 3 -0.64 -4.25 11.03
C ALA A 3 0.33 -4.53 9.88
N LEU A 4 -0.20 -4.53 8.66
CA LEU A 4 0.60 -4.56 7.44
C LEU A 4 0.58 -3.16 6.83
N ALA A 5 1.74 -2.52 6.79
CA ALA A 5 1.89 -1.15 6.29
C ALA A 5 2.25 -1.16 4.81
N LEU A 6 1.53 -0.35 4.03
CA LEU A 6 1.80 -0.17 2.61
C LEU A 6 2.81 0.94 2.41
N LEU A 7 3.98 0.61 1.86
CA LEU A 7 5.07 1.56 1.58
C LEU A 7 5.15 1.87 0.09
N SER A 8 5.03 3.14 -0.25
CA SER A 8 5.12 3.60 -1.65
C SER A 8 6.41 4.37 -1.97
N GLY A 9 7.23 4.64 -0.95
CA GLY A 9 8.41 5.50 -1.09
C GLY A 9 8.10 6.99 -0.89
N GLY A 10 6.85 7.37 -0.61
CA GLY A 10 6.46 8.74 -0.26
C GLY A 10 6.61 9.04 1.23
N PHE A 11 6.25 10.26 1.64
CA PHE A 11 6.40 10.71 3.02
C PHE A 11 5.28 10.25 3.96
N ASP A 12 4.06 10.11 3.45
CA ASP A 12 2.89 9.85 4.30
C ASP A 12 2.92 8.45 4.93
N SER A 13 3.33 7.43 4.18
CA SER A 13 3.44 6.07 4.69
C SER A 13 4.46 5.93 5.83
N PRO A 14 5.69 6.47 5.70
CA PRO A 14 6.66 6.44 6.81
C PRO A 14 6.19 7.17 8.05
N VAL A 15 5.52 8.30 7.90
CA VAL A 15 4.99 9.06 9.04
C VAL A 15 3.91 8.26 9.78
N ALA A 16 3.00 7.64 9.03
CA ALA A 16 1.96 6.78 9.63
C ALA A 16 2.58 5.63 10.42
N ILE A 17 3.60 4.97 9.88
CA ILE A 17 4.32 3.90 10.57
C ILE A 17 5.00 4.41 11.82
N TYR A 18 5.70 5.53 11.74
CA TYR A 18 6.38 6.14 12.88
C TYR A 18 5.43 6.41 14.04
N LEU A 19 4.25 6.95 13.73
CA LEU A 19 3.25 7.26 14.75
C LEU A 19 2.66 6.01 15.41
N MET A 20 2.57 4.90 14.68
CA MET A 20 1.89 3.69 15.16
C MET A 20 2.83 2.59 15.65
N LYS A 21 4.13 2.69 15.39
CA LYS A 21 5.09 1.60 15.68
C LYS A 21 5.18 1.19 17.15
N ASN A 22 4.87 2.09 18.07
CA ASN A 22 4.89 1.79 19.51
C ASN A 22 3.58 1.18 20.00
N LYS A 23 2.53 1.22 19.18
CA LYS A 23 1.19 0.71 19.52
C LYS A 23 0.87 -0.60 18.83
N LEU A 24 1.50 -0.86 17.68
CA LEU A 24 1.24 -2.02 16.82
C LEU A 24 2.55 -2.70 16.45
N GLU A 25 2.50 -4.01 16.31
CA GLU A 25 3.54 -4.76 15.59
C GLU A 25 3.30 -4.52 14.11
N ILE A 26 4.33 -4.12 13.36
CA ILE A 26 4.18 -3.70 11.96
C ILE A 26 5.12 -4.50 11.06
N ASP A 27 4.55 -5.16 10.05
CA ASP A 27 5.25 -5.63 8.86
C ASP A 27 4.95 -4.67 7.71
N ALA A 28 5.81 -4.61 6.71
CA ALA A 28 5.67 -3.71 5.58
C ALA A 28 5.49 -4.46 4.26
N LEU A 29 4.74 -3.85 3.35
CA LEU A 29 4.53 -4.34 2.00
C LEU A 29 4.82 -3.22 1.00
N HIS A 30 5.64 -3.52 -0.01
CA HIS A 30 5.91 -2.64 -1.14
C HIS A 30 5.49 -3.31 -2.44
N PHE A 31 4.77 -2.59 -3.29
CA PHE A 31 4.42 -3.04 -4.63
C PHE A 31 5.44 -2.50 -5.63
N SER A 32 6.18 -3.41 -6.28
CA SER A 32 7.15 -3.05 -7.31
C SER A 32 6.47 -3.01 -8.68
N LEU A 33 6.83 -2.02 -9.49
CA LEU A 33 6.39 -1.90 -10.89
C LEU A 33 7.53 -2.17 -11.88
N GLU A 34 8.63 -2.79 -11.44
CA GLU A 34 9.71 -3.14 -12.37
C GLU A 34 9.21 -4.13 -13.44
N PRO A 35 9.61 -3.99 -14.70
CA PRO A 35 10.58 -3.06 -15.25
C PRO A 35 10.02 -1.70 -15.69
N PHE A 36 8.73 -1.40 -15.48
CA PHE A 36 8.13 -0.12 -15.90
C PHE A 36 8.67 1.07 -15.11
N THR A 37 9.10 0.83 -13.88
CA THR A 37 9.84 1.80 -13.06
C THR A 37 11.21 1.22 -12.72
N ASN A 38 12.10 2.06 -12.17
CA ASN A 38 13.38 1.60 -11.65
C ASN A 38 13.21 1.00 -10.24
N ASP A 39 14.33 0.59 -9.63
CA ASP A 39 14.36 -0.03 -8.31
C ASP A 39 14.47 0.99 -7.16
N ILE A 40 14.46 2.29 -7.45
CA ILE A 40 14.60 3.34 -6.43
C ILE A 40 13.51 3.28 -5.36
N PRO A 41 12.20 3.16 -5.70
CA PRO A 41 11.18 3.05 -4.67
C PRO A 41 11.35 1.83 -3.76
N GLU A 42 11.78 0.70 -4.29
CA GLU A 42 12.06 -0.50 -3.52
C GLU A 42 13.22 -0.28 -2.55
N LYS A 43 14.32 0.30 -3.03
CA LYS A 43 15.50 0.61 -2.21
C LYS A 43 15.15 1.59 -1.10
N LYS A 44 14.35 2.62 -1.38
CA LYS A 44 13.87 3.56 -0.38
C LYS A 44 13.03 2.86 0.69
N SER A 45 12.17 1.95 0.29
CA SER A 45 11.35 1.19 1.24
C SER A 45 12.21 0.31 2.15
N ILE A 46 13.25 -0.32 1.62
CA ILE A 46 14.20 -1.12 2.41
C ILE A 46 14.91 -0.25 3.44
N GLU A 47 15.42 0.92 3.03
CA GLU A 47 16.09 1.85 3.95
C GLU A 47 15.15 2.36 5.04
N LEU A 48 13.92 2.70 4.68
CA LEU A 48 12.92 3.18 5.64
C LEU A 48 12.60 2.10 6.68
N CYS A 49 12.46 0.84 6.25
CA CYS A 49 12.25 -0.26 7.18
C CYS A 49 13.40 -0.41 8.16
N LYS A 50 14.63 -0.27 7.70
CA LYS A 50 15.81 -0.31 8.59
C LYS A 50 15.80 0.83 9.60
N LYS A 51 15.48 2.04 9.17
CA LYS A 51 15.43 3.22 10.05
C LYS A 51 14.30 3.15 11.06
N LEU A 52 13.16 2.58 10.69
CA LEU A 52 11.98 2.47 11.55
C LEU A 52 11.98 1.20 12.41
N GLY A 53 12.96 0.32 12.23
CA GLY A 53 13.05 -0.91 13.00
C GLY A 53 12.05 -1.98 12.58
N ILE A 54 11.54 -1.93 11.36
CA ILE A 54 10.64 -2.94 10.80
C ILE A 54 11.47 -4.13 10.34
N LYS A 55 11.15 -5.32 10.85
CA LYS A 55 11.94 -6.53 10.58
C LYS A 55 11.60 -7.19 9.25
N ASN A 56 10.36 -7.12 8.83
CA ASN A 56 9.88 -7.84 7.64
C ASN A 56 9.32 -6.86 6.61
N LEU A 57 9.94 -6.83 5.44
CA LEU A 57 9.43 -6.12 4.28
C LEU A 57 9.14 -7.15 3.18
N TYR A 58 7.90 -7.18 2.73
CA TYR A 58 7.46 -8.02 1.62
C TYR A 58 7.39 -7.16 0.36
N VAL A 59 7.92 -7.67 -0.73
CA VAL A 59 7.88 -6.97 -2.03
C VAL A 59 7.11 -7.84 -3.01
N ILE A 60 6.05 -7.28 -3.57
CA ILE A 60 5.22 -7.95 -4.58
C ILE A 60 5.34 -7.18 -5.89
N ASN A 61 5.68 -7.88 -6.98
CA ASN A 61 5.71 -7.28 -8.29
C ASN A 61 4.30 -7.17 -8.85
N HIS A 62 3.88 -5.94 -9.14
CA HIS A 62 2.53 -5.57 -9.60
C HIS A 62 2.53 -5.15 -11.08
N SER A 63 3.64 -5.30 -11.78
CA SER A 63 3.81 -4.80 -13.15
C SER A 63 2.84 -5.41 -14.15
N ARG A 64 2.55 -6.71 -14.02
CA ARG A 64 1.63 -7.43 -14.91
C ARG A 64 0.21 -6.89 -14.79
N GLU A 65 -0.26 -6.71 -13.58
CA GLU A 65 -1.58 -6.17 -13.28
C GLU A 65 -1.69 -4.71 -13.71
N HIS A 66 -0.63 -3.94 -13.49
CA HIS A 66 -0.54 -2.55 -13.94
C HIS A 66 -0.67 -2.46 -15.47
N GLU A 67 0.04 -3.29 -16.21
CA GLU A 67 -0.04 -3.33 -17.68
C GLU A 67 -1.45 -3.66 -18.16
N GLU A 68 -2.10 -4.65 -17.54
CA GLU A 68 -3.48 -5.00 -17.88
C GLU A 68 -4.45 -3.84 -17.63
N ILE A 69 -4.32 -3.14 -16.51
CA ILE A 69 -5.17 -2.00 -16.18
C ILE A 69 -4.96 -0.86 -17.20
N VAL A 70 -3.72 -0.55 -17.55
CA VAL A 70 -3.41 0.50 -18.52
C VAL A 70 -3.98 0.17 -19.90
N ASN A 71 -3.91 -1.08 -20.32
CA ASN A 71 -4.34 -1.50 -21.66
C ASN A 71 -5.86 -1.68 -21.78
N LYS A 72 -6.55 -2.06 -20.71
CA LYS A 72 -7.96 -2.46 -20.75
C LYS A 72 -8.93 -1.46 -20.13
N CYS A 73 -8.44 -0.55 -19.29
CA CYS A 73 -9.26 0.38 -18.53
C CYS A 73 -9.09 1.81 -19.00
N ASP A 74 -10.15 2.62 -18.81
CA ASP A 74 -10.08 4.06 -19.07
C ASP A 74 -9.08 4.71 -18.10
N HIS A 75 -8.28 5.62 -18.60
CA HIS A 75 -7.30 6.40 -17.84
C HIS A 75 -7.87 7.03 -16.57
N ARG A 76 -9.13 7.47 -16.63
CA ARG A 76 -9.79 8.13 -15.51
C ARG A 76 -9.97 7.24 -14.29
N TYR A 77 -10.04 5.93 -14.50
CA TYR A 77 -10.28 4.94 -13.43
C TYR A 77 -9.02 4.20 -13.00
N TYR A 78 -7.88 4.49 -13.60
CA TYR A 78 -6.63 3.80 -13.34
C TYR A 78 -6.28 3.75 -11.84
N TYR A 79 -6.30 4.91 -11.18
CA TYR A 79 -5.90 5.00 -9.77
C TYR A 79 -6.83 4.19 -8.86
N VAL A 80 -8.13 4.29 -9.10
CA VAL A 80 -9.11 3.58 -8.28
C VAL A 80 -8.99 2.07 -8.46
N ILE A 81 -8.91 1.59 -9.69
CA ILE A 81 -8.82 0.16 -10.00
C ILE A 81 -7.50 -0.41 -9.49
N SER A 82 -6.40 0.28 -9.69
CA SER A 82 -5.08 -0.12 -9.23
C SER A 82 -5.04 -0.23 -7.69
N ARG A 83 -5.57 0.75 -6.98
CA ARG A 83 -5.62 0.76 -5.52
C ARG A 83 -6.52 -0.36 -4.98
N ARG A 84 -7.67 -0.59 -5.59
CA ARG A 84 -8.56 -1.71 -5.19
C ARG A 84 -7.83 -3.04 -5.28
N LEU A 85 -7.10 -3.26 -6.37
CA LEU A 85 -6.34 -4.49 -6.57
C LEU A 85 -5.21 -4.63 -5.55
N MET A 86 -4.46 -3.55 -5.33
CA MET A 86 -3.38 -3.53 -4.33
C MET A 86 -3.91 -3.84 -2.92
N TYR A 87 -5.04 -3.27 -2.54
CA TYR A 87 -5.66 -3.53 -1.23
C TYR A 87 -6.14 -4.97 -1.11
N LYS A 88 -6.68 -5.57 -2.16
CA LYS A 88 -7.05 -7.00 -2.16
C LYS A 88 -5.84 -7.91 -1.95
N VAL A 89 -4.75 -7.64 -2.65
CA VAL A 89 -3.51 -8.39 -2.47
C VAL A 89 -2.95 -8.20 -1.07
N ALA A 90 -2.97 -6.96 -0.56
CA ALA A 90 -2.54 -6.65 0.80
C ALA A 90 -3.40 -7.37 1.85
N GLU A 91 -4.71 -7.44 1.65
CA GLU A 91 -5.61 -8.19 2.54
C GLU A 91 -5.26 -9.68 2.57
N GLU A 92 -5.00 -10.28 1.43
CA GLU A 92 -4.61 -11.68 1.34
C GLU A 92 -3.30 -11.94 2.11
N LEU A 93 -2.30 -11.08 1.92
CA LEU A 93 -1.05 -11.19 2.65
C LEU A 93 -1.25 -10.97 4.15
N ALA A 94 -2.05 -9.98 4.52
CA ALA A 94 -2.36 -9.70 5.92
C ALA A 94 -3.00 -10.91 6.62
N LYS A 95 -3.90 -11.61 5.95
CA LYS A 95 -4.49 -12.84 6.46
C LYS A 95 -3.45 -13.93 6.69
N LYS A 96 -2.53 -14.10 5.76
CA LYS A 96 -1.43 -15.09 5.90
C LYS A 96 -0.48 -14.75 7.05
N LEU A 97 -0.29 -13.47 7.33
CA LEU A 97 0.60 -12.98 8.37
C LEU A 97 -0.09 -12.76 9.70
N ASN A 98 -1.39 -13.03 9.78
CA ASN A 98 -2.23 -12.78 10.97
C ASN A 98 -2.24 -11.30 11.38
N CYS A 99 -2.27 -10.41 10.39
CA CYS A 99 -2.42 -8.98 10.64
C CYS A 99 -3.89 -8.61 10.81
N ASP A 100 -4.16 -7.72 11.77
CA ASP A 100 -5.51 -7.26 12.10
C ASP A 100 -5.93 -6.06 11.27
N TYR A 101 -4.96 -5.28 10.81
CA TYR A 101 -5.19 -4.01 10.10
C TYR A 101 -4.25 -3.85 8.92
N LEU A 102 -4.70 -3.07 7.92
CA LEU A 102 -3.79 -2.43 6.97
C LEU A 102 -3.50 -1.01 7.44
N LEU A 103 -2.27 -0.55 7.25
CA LEU A 103 -1.86 0.81 7.57
C LEU A 103 -1.43 1.51 6.28
N ASP A 104 -2.09 2.61 5.97
CA ASP A 104 -1.81 3.40 4.77
C ASP A 104 -1.76 4.88 5.16
N GLY A 105 -0.77 5.60 4.64
CA GLY A 105 -0.60 7.03 4.88
C GLY A 105 -1.41 7.93 3.97
N CYS A 106 -2.50 7.44 3.41
CA CYS A 106 -3.33 8.17 2.47
C CYS A 106 -4.10 9.31 3.13
N ASN A 107 -4.04 10.52 2.57
CA ASN A 107 -4.79 11.68 3.04
C ASN A 107 -5.89 12.05 2.04
N ILE A 108 -7.06 12.38 2.57
CA ILE A 108 -8.20 12.78 1.75
C ILE A 108 -7.88 14.08 0.99
N GLY A 109 -8.09 14.07 -0.32
CA GLY A 109 -8.00 15.26 -1.16
C GLY A 109 -6.62 15.60 -1.72
N GLN A 110 -5.57 14.84 -1.41
CA GLN A 110 -4.22 15.11 -1.94
C GLN A 110 -4.10 14.85 -3.44
N VAL A 111 -4.64 13.73 -3.90
CA VAL A 111 -4.67 13.35 -5.32
C VAL A 111 -6.03 12.79 -5.69
N SER A 112 -6.30 12.60 -6.98
CA SER A 112 -7.62 12.16 -7.44
C SER A 112 -8.11 10.85 -6.80
N SER A 113 -7.20 9.91 -6.51
CA SER A 113 -7.56 8.66 -5.84
C SER A 113 -7.91 8.83 -4.36
N GLN A 114 -7.60 9.98 -3.77
CA GLN A 114 -7.77 10.29 -2.35
C GLN A 114 -8.98 11.20 -2.08
N THR A 115 -9.88 11.37 -3.04
CA THR A 115 -11.17 11.99 -2.78
C THR A 115 -12.02 11.06 -1.91
N LEU A 116 -12.96 11.63 -1.15
CA LEU A 116 -13.80 10.82 -0.25
C LEU A 116 -14.56 9.72 -0.98
N SER A 117 -15.14 10.00 -2.14
CA SER A 117 -15.86 9.02 -2.94
C SER A 117 -14.94 7.93 -3.48
N ASN A 118 -13.74 8.28 -3.97
CA ASN A 118 -12.78 7.31 -4.47
C ASN A 118 -12.25 6.42 -3.35
N LEU A 119 -11.96 6.96 -2.17
CA LEU A 119 -11.54 6.18 -1.01
C LEU A 119 -12.63 5.20 -0.57
N SER A 120 -13.90 5.60 -0.62
CA SER A 120 -15.02 4.72 -0.32
C SER A 120 -15.07 3.54 -1.28
N VAL A 121 -14.96 3.78 -2.60
CA VAL A 121 -14.96 2.73 -3.61
C VAL A 121 -13.78 1.78 -3.44
N ILE A 122 -12.59 2.31 -3.16
CA ILE A 122 -11.38 1.52 -2.91
C ILE A 122 -11.57 0.63 -1.68
N THR A 123 -12.09 1.18 -0.59
CA THR A 123 -12.29 0.46 0.67
C THR A 123 -13.33 -0.65 0.56
N GLN A 124 -14.34 -0.52 -0.29
CA GLN A 124 -15.33 -1.55 -0.54
C GLN A 124 -14.73 -2.87 -1.08
N ALA A 125 -13.53 -2.83 -1.62
CA ALA A 125 -12.87 -4.02 -2.17
C ALA A 125 -12.42 -5.01 -1.10
N ILE A 126 -12.30 -4.59 0.15
CA ILE A 126 -11.73 -5.38 1.25
C ILE A 126 -12.60 -5.37 2.50
N ASN A 127 -12.36 -6.37 3.35
CA ASN A 127 -13.06 -6.54 4.63
C ASN A 127 -12.20 -6.22 5.84
N ILE A 128 -10.88 -6.12 5.69
CA ILE A 128 -9.97 -5.79 6.78
C ILE A 128 -9.99 -4.27 7.02
N PRO A 129 -9.95 -3.80 8.29
CA PRO A 129 -9.88 -2.37 8.58
C PRO A 129 -8.58 -1.73 8.07
N ILE A 130 -8.70 -0.51 7.56
CA ILE A 130 -7.56 0.29 7.11
C ILE A 130 -7.40 1.48 8.05
N LEU A 131 -6.18 1.62 8.61
CA LEU A 131 -5.78 2.79 9.39
C LEU A 131 -5.12 3.79 8.42
N ARG A 132 -5.58 5.02 8.44
CA ARG A 132 -5.07 6.11 7.61
C ARG A 132 -4.58 7.27 8.42
#